data_8b62eb681abd337d0c2a63d1c4690d67
#
_entry.id   8b62eb681abd337d0c2a63d1c4690d67
#
_cell.length_a   1.000
_cell.length_b   1.000
_cell.length_c   1.000
_cell.angle_alpha   90.00
_cell.angle_beta   90.00
_cell.angle_gamma   90.00
#
_symmetry.space_group_name_H-M   'P 1'
#
loop_
_entity.id
_entity.type
_entity.pdbx_description
1 polymer ?
#
loop_
_entity_poly.entity_id
_entity_poly.type
_entity_poly.pdbx_seq_one_letter_code
_entity_poly.pdbx_strand_id
1 'polypeptide(L)'
;MTNQLTINNNDKGYEHIFVHGEKGWWVNAGKSGLMVKPMRAMLDQIEAMLSNHSRVMLIRFDLRMESYTPDNKIITVFNRRLFKWVKAQYGVSRIGFVWCRELERAKRQHYHYALMLDASKVNYPNSITKKVLQIW
;
A
#
# COMPACT_ATOMS: atom_id res chain seq x y z
N MET A 1 -4.84 10.32 22.99
CA MET A 1 -3.61 10.89 22.42
C MET A 1 -3.97 11.74 21.23
N THR A 2 -3.75 13.02 21.32
CA THR A 2 -3.92 13.99 20.22
C THR A 2 -2.80 13.75 19.22
N ASN A 3 -3.15 13.37 17.99
CA ASN A 3 -2.20 13.35 16.87
C ASN A 3 -1.89 14.79 16.50
N GLN A 4 -0.76 15.29 16.92
CA GLN A 4 -0.27 16.57 16.44
C GLN A 4 0.33 16.38 15.06
N LEU A 5 -0.33 16.93 14.05
CA LEU A 5 0.28 17.23 12.77
C LEU A 5 1.17 18.45 12.97
N THR A 6 2.47 18.26 12.97
CA THR A 6 3.40 19.41 12.94
C THR A 6 3.60 19.81 11.49
N ILE A 7 3.11 20.99 11.12
CA ILE A 7 3.25 21.55 9.77
C ILE A 7 4.59 22.29 9.71
N ASN A 8 5.51 21.80 8.90
CA ASN A 8 6.70 22.56 8.53
C ASN A 8 6.43 23.27 7.21
N ASN A 9 6.32 24.59 7.24
CA ASN A 9 6.18 25.46 6.07
C ASN A 9 7.54 25.63 5.40
N ASN A 10 8.00 24.65 4.66
CA ASN A 10 9.08 24.87 3.70
C ASN A 10 8.50 24.88 2.28
N ASP A 11 8.91 25.87 1.49
CA ASP A 11 8.39 26.28 0.17
C ASP A 11 8.38 25.23 -0.96
N LYS A 12 8.52 23.93 -0.67
CA LYS A 12 8.62 22.86 -1.67
C LYS A 12 7.66 21.69 -1.45
N GLY A 13 6.42 21.96 -1.14
CA GLY A 13 5.39 20.93 -1.02
C GLY A 13 4.89 20.80 0.41
N TYR A 14 3.67 20.27 0.53
CA TYR A 14 2.99 20.06 1.82
C TYR A 14 3.56 18.82 2.52
N GLU A 15 4.79 18.92 3.01
CA GLU A 15 5.41 17.87 3.80
C GLU A 15 4.91 17.97 5.25
N HIS A 16 4.39 16.88 5.76
CA HIS A 16 3.89 16.78 7.12
C HIS A 16 4.56 15.60 7.84
N ILE A 17 4.72 15.74 9.16
CA ILE A 17 5.10 14.62 10.00
C ILE A 17 3.84 14.02 10.59
N PHE A 18 3.57 12.76 10.27
CA PHE A 18 2.50 11.98 10.86
C PHE A 18 3.07 11.15 12.00
N VAL A 19 2.56 11.35 13.23
CA VAL A 19 3.00 10.60 14.40
C VAL A 19 2.15 9.33 14.54
N HIS A 20 2.83 8.18 14.51
CA HIS A 20 2.21 6.87 14.71
C HIS A 20 3.01 6.09 15.75
N GLY A 21 2.38 5.77 16.88
CA GLY A 21 3.10 5.26 18.05
C GLY A 21 4.16 6.25 18.54
N GLU A 22 5.41 5.80 18.64
CA GLU A 22 6.54 6.63 19.07
C GLU A 22 7.36 7.20 17.89
N LYS A 23 6.92 6.97 16.65
CA LYS A 23 7.63 7.35 15.43
C LYS A 23 6.93 8.48 14.69
N GLY A 24 7.71 9.39 14.14
CA GLY A 24 7.27 10.39 13.18
C GLY A 24 7.61 9.94 11.74
N TRP A 25 6.62 10.04 10.85
CA TRP A 25 6.74 9.69 9.44
C TRP A 25 6.55 10.92 8.57
N TRP A 26 7.48 11.17 7.68
CA TRP A 26 7.29 12.19 6.65
C TRP A 26 6.25 11.73 5.64
N VAL A 27 5.21 12.51 5.44
CA VAL A 27 4.09 12.18 4.55
C VAL A 27 3.71 13.39 3.71
N ASN A 28 3.23 13.14 2.51
CA ASN A 28 2.66 14.16 1.64
C ASN A 28 1.16 14.24 1.88
N ALA A 29 0.71 15.31 2.50
CA ALA A 29 -0.71 15.50 2.83
C ALA A 29 -1.49 16.30 1.76
N GLY A 30 -0.80 17.04 0.88
CA GLY A 30 -1.44 17.93 -0.06
C GLY A 30 -2.32 19.01 0.61
N LYS A 31 -3.13 19.70 -0.18
CA LYS A 31 -4.07 20.73 0.33
C LYS A 31 -5.30 20.13 1.03
N SER A 32 -5.68 18.92 0.68
CA SER A 32 -6.86 18.22 1.21
C SER A 32 -6.61 17.51 2.54
N GLY A 33 -5.37 17.47 3.02
CA GLY A 33 -4.99 16.76 4.23
C GLY A 33 -4.83 15.26 4.05
N LEU A 34 -4.80 14.54 5.18
CA LEU A 34 -4.61 13.09 5.23
C LEU A 34 -5.85 12.38 5.80
N MET A 35 -6.12 11.22 5.25
CA MET A 35 -7.08 10.29 5.84
C MET A 35 -6.39 9.49 6.96
N VAL A 36 -6.63 9.85 8.20
CA VAL A 36 -5.91 9.33 9.37
C VAL A 36 -6.04 7.82 9.54
N LYS A 37 -7.25 7.26 9.39
CA LYS A 37 -7.49 5.81 9.56
C LYS A 37 -6.74 4.97 8.52
N PRO A 38 -6.85 5.25 7.20
CA PRO A 38 -6.06 4.56 6.19
C PRO A 38 -4.55 4.70 6.40
N MET A 39 -4.09 5.89 6.79
CA MET A 39 -2.67 6.12 7.05
C MET A 39 -2.16 5.26 8.21
N ARG A 40 -2.90 5.18 9.31
CA ARG A 40 -2.55 4.31 10.43
C ARG A 40 -2.53 2.84 10.03
N ALA A 41 -3.54 2.37 9.30
CA ALA A 41 -3.59 1.00 8.82
C ALA A 41 -2.39 0.65 7.94
N MET A 42 -1.96 1.58 7.08
CA MET A 42 -0.76 1.42 6.25
C MET A 42 0.50 1.31 7.12
N LEU A 43 0.68 2.21 8.08
CA LEU A 43 1.86 2.22 8.95
C LEU A 43 1.89 0.97 9.86
N ASP A 44 0.75 0.50 10.34
CA ASP A 44 0.64 -0.76 11.08
C ASP A 44 1.11 -1.95 10.24
N GLN A 45 0.74 -2.00 8.97
CA GLN A 45 1.21 -3.05 8.04
C GLN A 45 2.73 -2.98 7.83
N ILE A 46 3.27 -1.79 7.62
CA ILE A 46 4.73 -1.58 7.46
C ILE A 46 5.47 -2.01 8.72
N GLU A 47 5.03 -1.57 9.88
CA GLU A 47 5.66 -1.89 11.16
C GLU A 47 5.58 -3.39 11.47
N ALA A 48 4.44 -4.03 11.19
CA ALA A 48 4.28 -5.47 11.35
C ALA A 48 5.25 -6.25 10.47
N MET A 49 5.41 -5.85 9.22
CA MET A 49 6.37 -6.50 8.31
C MET A 49 7.81 -6.29 8.76
N LEU A 50 8.19 -5.07 9.14
CA LEU A 50 9.54 -4.76 9.61
C LEU A 50 9.88 -5.42 10.97
N SER A 51 8.89 -5.65 11.84
CA SER A 51 9.12 -6.35 13.10
C SER A 51 9.30 -7.86 12.94
N ASN A 52 8.79 -8.45 11.86
CA ASN A 52 8.86 -9.88 11.61
C ASN A 52 9.94 -10.30 10.61
N HIS A 53 10.51 -9.35 9.87
CA HIS A 53 11.49 -9.63 8.81
C HIS A 53 12.67 -8.67 8.89
N SER A 54 13.89 -9.17 8.71
CA SER A 54 15.09 -8.33 8.68
C SER A 54 15.14 -7.38 7.48
N ARG A 55 14.51 -7.78 6.37
CA ARG A 55 14.39 -6.96 5.15
C ARG A 55 13.00 -7.15 4.55
N VAL A 56 12.40 -6.04 4.14
CA VAL A 56 11.09 -6.03 3.49
C VAL A 56 11.22 -5.47 2.08
N MET A 57 10.69 -6.20 1.10
CA MET A 57 10.52 -5.71 -0.27
C MET A 57 9.14 -5.05 -0.36
N LEU A 58 9.10 -3.81 -0.81
CA LEU A 58 7.87 -3.10 -1.11
C LEU A 58 7.74 -2.96 -2.63
N ILE A 59 6.61 -3.44 -3.17
CA ILE A 59 6.28 -3.36 -4.59
C ILE A 59 5.02 -2.50 -4.72
N ARG A 60 5.14 -1.38 -5.41
CA ARG A 60 3.99 -0.51 -5.74
C ARG A 60 3.55 -0.76 -7.17
N PHE A 61 2.24 -0.87 -7.38
CA PHE A 61 1.64 -0.94 -8.71
C PHE A 61 0.23 -0.35 -8.70
N ASP A 62 -0.26 0.00 -9.87
CA ASP A 62 -1.59 0.54 -10.07
C ASP A 62 -2.43 -0.44 -10.88
N LEU A 63 -3.65 -0.72 -10.40
CA LEU A 63 -4.61 -1.60 -11.05
C LEU A 63 -5.73 -0.75 -11.65
N ARG A 64 -5.81 -0.68 -12.95
CA ARG A 64 -6.81 0.11 -13.67
C ARG A 64 -8.02 -0.72 -14.01
N MET A 65 -9.19 -0.11 -13.89
CA MET A 65 -10.46 -0.69 -14.28
C MET A 65 -10.90 -0.13 -15.63
N GLU A 66 -11.46 -0.98 -16.48
CA GLU A 66 -12.09 -0.55 -17.73
C GLU A 66 -13.45 0.11 -17.48
N SER A 67 -14.14 -0.31 -16.44
CA SER A 67 -15.47 0.19 -16.07
C SER A 67 -15.59 0.44 -14.57
N TYR A 68 -16.51 1.32 -14.21
CA TYR A 68 -16.85 1.58 -12.82
C TYR A 68 -17.55 0.38 -12.18
N THR A 69 -17.17 0.07 -10.93
CA THR A 69 -17.88 -0.87 -10.07
C THR A 69 -18.30 -0.19 -8.76
N PRO A 70 -19.51 -0.47 -8.22
CA PRO A 70 -19.98 0.17 -7.00
C PRO A 70 -19.30 -0.34 -5.73
N ASP A 71 -18.62 -1.46 -5.80
CA ASP A 71 -17.98 -2.12 -4.66
C ASP A 71 -16.51 -2.50 -4.95
N ASN A 72 -15.85 -3.11 -3.97
CA ASN A 72 -14.46 -3.53 -4.04
C ASN A 72 -14.30 -5.08 -4.13
N LYS A 73 -15.30 -5.80 -4.63
CA LYS A 73 -15.24 -7.26 -4.75
C LYS A 73 -14.09 -7.71 -5.64
N ILE A 74 -13.79 -6.96 -6.69
CA ILE A 74 -12.73 -7.29 -7.62
C ILE A 74 -11.36 -7.33 -6.92
N ILE A 75 -11.07 -6.35 -6.05
CA ILE A 75 -9.79 -6.33 -5.32
C ILE A 75 -9.70 -7.47 -4.30
N THR A 76 -10.80 -7.89 -3.72
CA THR A 76 -10.87 -9.04 -2.81
C THR A 76 -10.52 -10.33 -3.54
N VAL A 77 -11.07 -10.53 -4.74
CA VAL A 77 -10.76 -11.69 -5.59
C VAL A 77 -9.29 -11.66 -6.05
N PHE A 78 -8.82 -10.49 -6.46
CA PHE A 78 -7.43 -10.27 -6.84
C PHE A 78 -6.48 -10.65 -5.70
N ASN A 79 -6.70 -10.12 -4.50
CA ASN A 79 -5.89 -10.43 -3.32
C ASN A 79 -5.82 -11.93 -3.04
N ARG A 80 -6.95 -12.61 -3.05
CA ARG A 80 -7.01 -14.05 -2.82
C ARG A 80 -6.15 -14.84 -3.82
N ARG A 81 -6.23 -14.49 -5.10
CA ARG A 81 -5.46 -15.14 -6.18
C ARG A 81 -3.97 -14.83 -6.07
N LEU A 82 -3.63 -13.54 -5.88
CA LEU A 82 -2.25 -13.11 -5.76
C LEU A 82 -1.57 -13.74 -4.54
N PHE A 83 -2.21 -13.69 -3.37
CA PHE A 83 -1.62 -14.21 -2.14
C PHE A 83 -1.43 -15.72 -2.19
N LYS A 84 -2.39 -16.46 -2.75
CA LYS A 84 -2.26 -17.90 -2.96
C LYS A 84 -1.03 -18.21 -3.82
N TRP A 85 -0.86 -17.50 -4.93
CA TRP A 85 0.27 -17.69 -5.82
C TRP A 85 1.60 -17.33 -5.17
N VAL A 86 1.67 -16.17 -4.52
CA VAL A 86 2.90 -15.69 -3.84
C VAL A 86 3.34 -16.67 -2.75
N LYS A 87 2.42 -17.14 -1.93
CA LYS A 87 2.73 -18.13 -0.88
C LYS A 87 3.25 -19.45 -1.46
N ALA A 88 2.63 -19.93 -2.51
CA ALA A 88 3.06 -21.16 -3.18
C ALA A 88 4.42 -21.01 -3.87
N GLN A 89 4.64 -19.88 -4.55
CA GLN A 89 5.86 -19.64 -5.31
C GLN A 89 7.09 -19.40 -4.44
N TYR A 90 6.95 -18.66 -3.35
CA TYR A 90 8.07 -18.18 -2.54
C TYR A 90 8.13 -18.78 -1.14
N GLY A 91 7.12 -19.53 -0.74
CA GLY A 91 7.06 -20.09 0.61
C GLY A 91 6.96 -19.05 1.72
N VAL A 92 6.44 -17.85 1.43
CA VAL A 92 6.19 -16.83 2.42
C VAL A 92 4.93 -17.14 3.21
N SER A 93 4.96 -16.89 4.52
CA SER A 93 3.79 -17.04 5.39
C SER A 93 3.06 -15.72 5.64
N ARG A 94 3.80 -14.61 5.60
CA ARG A 94 3.29 -13.26 5.84
C ARG A 94 3.33 -12.41 4.59
N ILE A 95 2.22 -11.74 4.32
CA ILE A 95 2.08 -10.77 3.24
C ILE A 95 1.49 -9.50 3.83
N GLY A 96 2.23 -8.38 3.71
CA GLY A 96 1.70 -7.05 4.00
C GLY A 96 1.13 -6.43 2.73
N PHE A 97 0.04 -5.71 2.85
CA PHE A 97 -0.55 -5.02 1.71
C PHE A 97 -1.39 -3.83 2.13
N VAL A 98 -1.46 -2.86 1.25
CA VAL A 98 -2.32 -1.69 1.37
C VAL A 98 -2.82 -1.34 -0.02
N TRP A 99 -4.06 -0.93 -0.13
CA TRP A 99 -4.60 -0.38 -1.36
C TRP A 99 -5.51 0.81 -1.07
N CYS A 100 -5.58 1.69 -2.04
CA CYS A 100 -6.46 2.85 -2.04
C CYS A 100 -7.19 2.91 -3.38
N ARG A 101 -8.52 3.04 -3.34
CA ARG A 101 -9.33 3.24 -4.53
C ARG A 101 -9.41 4.72 -4.85
N GLU A 102 -9.10 5.07 -6.07
CA GLU A 102 -9.27 6.41 -6.60
C GLU A 102 -10.27 6.41 -7.76
N LEU A 103 -11.13 7.43 -7.77
CA LEU A 103 -12.11 7.65 -8.82
C LEU A 103 -11.78 8.98 -9.54
N GLU A 104 -11.35 8.88 -10.77
CA GLU A 104 -11.12 10.05 -11.62
C GLU A 104 -12.43 10.71 -12.09
N ARG A 105 -12.35 11.98 -12.51
CA ARG A 105 -13.50 12.76 -12.99
C ARG A 105 -14.30 12.09 -14.11
N ALA A 106 -13.64 11.29 -14.95
CA ALA A 106 -14.26 10.52 -16.03
C ALA A 106 -14.91 9.21 -15.56
N LYS A 107 -15.13 9.02 -14.26
CA LYS A 107 -15.59 7.77 -13.63
C LYS A 107 -14.67 6.57 -13.89
N ARG A 108 -13.44 6.81 -14.26
CA ARG A 108 -12.41 5.78 -14.33
C ARG A 108 -11.91 5.51 -12.93
N GLN A 109 -12.00 4.26 -12.50
CA GLN A 109 -11.49 3.89 -11.19
C GLN A 109 -10.19 3.10 -11.35
N HIS A 110 -9.29 3.30 -10.40
CA HIS A 110 -8.09 2.51 -10.25
C HIS A 110 -7.73 2.31 -8.79
N TYR A 111 -6.91 1.33 -8.53
CA TYR A 111 -6.40 1.04 -7.21
C TYR A 111 -4.90 1.28 -7.18
N HIS A 112 -4.46 2.13 -6.28
CA HIS A 112 -3.05 2.21 -5.89
C HIS A 112 -2.79 1.09 -4.91
N TYR A 113 -1.81 0.27 -5.18
CA TYR A 113 -1.53 -0.92 -4.40
C TYR A 113 -0.07 -0.96 -3.95
N ALA A 114 0.17 -1.32 -2.71
CA ALA A 114 1.48 -1.64 -2.18
C ALA A 114 1.48 -3.06 -1.59
N LEU A 115 2.40 -3.89 -2.05
CA LEU A 115 2.62 -5.25 -1.58
C LEU A 115 3.95 -5.29 -0.83
N MET A 116 3.96 -5.90 0.35
CA MET A 116 5.15 -6.04 1.19
C MET A 116 5.44 -7.51 1.45
N LEU A 117 6.68 -7.92 1.16
CA LEU A 117 7.11 -9.31 1.25
C LEU A 117 8.46 -9.42 1.96
N ASP A 118 8.74 -10.59 2.52
CA ASP A 118 10.05 -10.92 3.06
C ASP A 118 11.10 -10.92 1.94
N ALA A 119 11.99 -9.92 1.96
CA ALA A 119 13.04 -9.75 0.95
C ALA A 119 14.13 -10.82 1.02
N SER A 120 14.17 -11.65 2.06
CA SER A 120 15.07 -12.81 2.10
C SER A 120 14.59 -13.96 1.23
N LYS A 121 13.28 -14.03 0.96
CA LYS A 121 12.64 -15.05 0.11
C LYS A 121 12.31 -14.54 -1.29
N VAL A 122 12.09 -13.24 -1.44
CA VAL A 122 11.74 -12.61 -2.71
C VAL A 122 12.80 -11.57 -3.04
N ASN A 123 13.72 -11.91 -3.94
CA ASN A 123 14.86 -11.04 -4.29
C ASN A 123 14.54 -10.06 -5.42
N TYR A 124 13.62 -10.41 -6.32
CA TYR A 124 13.30 -9.61 -7.50
C TYR A 124 11.78 -9.50 -7.72
N PRO A 125 11.28 -8.31 -8.06
CA PRO A 125 9.84 -8.08 -8.22
C PRO A 125 9.29 -8.53 -9.59
N ASN A 126 10.14 -8.85 -10.57
CA ASN A 126 9.72 -9.04 -11.96
C ASN A 126 8.66 -10.13 -12.17
N SER A 127 8.82 -11.29 -11.52
CA SER A 127 7.85 -12.39 -11.62
C SER A 127 6.51 -12.02 -10.98
N ILE A 128 6.55 -11.24 -9.90
CA ILE A 128 5.35 -10.76 -9.21
C ILE A 128 4.59 -9.76 -10.08
N THR A 129 5.28 -8.79 -10.67
CA THR A 129 4.67 -7.81 -11.58
C THR A 129 4.03 -8.47 -12.79
N LYS A 130 4.69 -9.45 -13.38
CA LYS A 130 4.11 -10.25 -14.48
C LYS A 130 2.85 -11.00 -14.03
N LYS A 131 2.88 -11.59 -12.83
CA LYS A 131 1.73 -12.31 -12.28
C LYS A 131 0.57 -11.39 -11.95
N VAL A 132 0.85 -10.21 -11.44
CA VAL A 132 -0.17 -9.16 -11.20
C VAL A 132 -0.92 -8.87 -12.49
N LEU A 133 -0.20 -8.64 -13.60
CA LEU A 133 -0.82 -8.39 -14.92
C LEU A 133 -1.63 -9.58 -15.45
N GLN A 134 -1.28 -10.81 -15.11
CA GLN A 134 -2.04 -12.00 -15.50
C GLN A 134 -3.31 -12.22 -14.70
N ILE A 135 -3.30 -11.84 -13.42
CA ILE A 135 -4.45 -12.02 -12.52
C ILE A 135 -5.48 -10.91 -12.69
N TRP A 136 -5.02 -9.67 -12.91
CA TRP A 136 -5.88 -8.49 -13.05
C TRP A 136 -6.55 -8.45 -14.42
#